data_a3274eafc04797c4453cccbbdd7eb9a0
#
_entry.id   a3274eafc04797c4453cccbbdd7eb9a0
#
_cell.length_a   1.000
_cell.length_b   1.000
_cell.length_c   1.000
_cell.angle_alpha   90.00
_cell.angle_beta   90.00
_cell.angle_gamma   90.00
#
_symmetry.space_group_name_H-M   'P 1'
#
loop_
_entity.id
_entity.type
_entity.pdbx_description
1 polymer ?
#
loop_
_entity_poly.entity_id
_entity_poly.type
_entity_poly.pdbx_seq_one_letter_code
_entity_poly.pdbx_strand_id
1 'polypeptide(L)'
;NFTINGYNDFDDAERLSVPTLMQYLRASHQYYLGFELPFIRKELADALDENDNLAKLIMRLYDEYARSIQNHMRYEEKNVFPYVEKLLKGNMSTEYDIDTYSRHHGQTDKKLGELKSIIIKYLPSNVQRNNQLMAALYDLYNCESFLTQHASVEDEIFIPAIRHLEIKSKHSDVSAKISSMINKNPEAGEALSKRETDVIICVVQGMS
;
A
#
# COMPACT_ATOMS: atom_id res chain seq x y z
N ASN A 1 13.86 -10.71 -3.28
CA ASN A 1 15.04 -10.15 -3.99
C ASN A 1 14.89 -8.68 -4.41
N PHE A 2 13.70 -8.08 -4.34
CA PHE A 2 13.47 -6.67 -4.72
C PHE A 2 14.16 -5.67 -3.80
N THR A 3 14.30 -5.98 -2.53
CA THR A 3 14.81 -5.05 -1.51
C THR A 3 16.29 -5.19 -1.20
N ILE A 4 16.95 -6.27 -1.62
CA ILE A 4 18.35 -6.55 -1.23
C ILE A 4 19.37 -5.86 -2.14
N ASN A 5 19.01 -5.48 -3.37
CA ASN A 5 19.97 -5.00 -4.38
C ASN A 5 19.81 -3.53 -4.79
N GLY A 6 19.03 -2.72 -4.06
CA GLY A 6 18.88 -1.30 -4.39
C GLY A 6 18.46 -1.08 -5.85
N TYR A 7 17.43 -1.79 -6.30
CA TYR A 7 16.87 -1.59 -7.63
C TYR A 7 16.22 -0.19 -7.70
N ASN A 8 17.00 0.76 -8.16
CA ASN A 8 16.56 2.11 -8.55
C ASN A 8 16.20 2.19 -10.03
N ASP A 9 15.95 1.05 -10.70
CA ASP A 9 15.60 1.04 -12.10
C ASP A 9 14.07 1.05 -12.25
N PHE A 10 13.52 2.25 -12.44
CA PHE A 10 12.11 2.47 -12.79
C PHE A 10 11.70 1.69 -14.05
N ASP A 11 12.62 1.37 -14.94
CA ASP A 11 12.38 0.55 -16.15
C ASP A 11 11.95 -0.89 -15.84
N ASP A 12 12.40 -1.46 -14.71
CA ASP A 12 11.95 -2.81 -14.30
C ASP A 12 10.61 -2.78 -13.54
N ALA A 13 10.25 -1.67 -12.90
CA ALA A 13 8.93 -1.49 -12.29
C ALA A 13 7.81 -1.41 -13.35
N GLU A 14 8.08 -0.86 -14.54
CA GLU A 14 7.14 -0.86 -15.67
C GLU A 14 6.84 -2.29 -16.20
N ARG A 15 7.69 -3.27 -15.93
CA ARG A 15 7.48 -4.68 -16.31
C ARG A 15 6.55 -5.42 -15.35
N LEU A 16 6.37 -4.92 -14.13
CA LEU A 16 5.43 -5.51 -13.17
C LEU A 16 4.01 -5.05 -13.47
N SER A 17 3.16 -5.98 -13.86
CA SER A 17 1.76 -5.65 -14.08
C SER A 17 1.08 -5.26 -12.77
N VAL A 18 0.24 -4.23 -12.80
CA VAL A 18 -0.56 -3.80 -11.64
C VAL A 18 -1.35 -4.95 -11.02
N PRO A 19 -1.98 -5.87 -11.79
CA PRO A 19 -2.62 -7.06 -11.21
C PRO A 19 -1.67 -7.95 -10.41
N THR A 20 -0.41 -8.12 -10.86
CA THR A 20 0.60 -8.90 -10.13
C THR A 20 0.99 -8.24 -8.81
N LEU A 21 1.16 -6.92 -8.81
CA LEU A 21 1.42 -6.14 -7.59
C LEU A 21 0.26 -6.27 -6.59
N MET A 22 -0.98 -6.14 -7.06
CA MET A 22 -2.17 -6.33 -6.22
C MET A 22 -2.23 -7.74 -5.62
N GLN A 23 -1.90 -8.76 -6.40
CA GLN A 23 -1.87 -10.14 -5.90
C GLN A 23 -0.80 -10.33 -4.82
N TYR A 24 0.38 -9.75 -4.99
CA TYR A 24 1.44 -9.74 -3.99
C TYR A 24 0.99 -9.04 -2.70
N LEU A 25 0.45 -7.83 -2.79
CA LEU A 25 -0.02 -7.06 -1.63
C LEU A 25 -1.12 -7.81 -0.88
N ARG A 26 -2.11 -8.38 -1.58
CA ARG A 26 -3.16 -9.23 -0.97
C ARG A 26 -2.61 -10.46 -0.26
N ALA A 27 -1.63 -11.14 -0.86
CA ALA A 27 -0.99 -12.28 -0.23
C ALA A 27 -0.25 -11.88 1.05
N SER A 28 0.43 -10.71 1.04
CA SER A 28 1.05 -10.13 2.23
C SER A 28 0.03 -9.83 3.32
N HIS A 29 -1.11 -9.22 3.00
CA HIS A 29 -2.19 -8.96 3.95
C HIS A 29 -2.71 -10.24 4.61
N GLN A 30 -2.95 -11.27 3.81
CA GLN A 30 -3.39 -12.58 4.34
C GLN A 30 -2.36 -13.19 5.28
N TYR A 31 -1.07 -13.10 4.96
CA TYR A 31 0.00 -13.58 5.81
C TYR A 31 0.05 -12.82 7.14
N TYR A 32 0.09 -11.49 7.10
CA TYR A 32 0.18 -10.68 8.33
C TYR A 32 -1.05 -10.83 9.22
N LEU A 33 -2.24 -10.69 8.65
CA LEU A 33 -3.48 -10.72 9.42
C LEU A 33 -3.89 -12.12 9.86
N GLY A 34 -3.56 -13.14 9.05
CA GLY A 34 -3.95 -14.52 9.30
C GLY A 34 -2.92 -15.34 10.08
N PHE A 35 -1.65 -14.96 10.05
CA PHE A 35 -0.58 -15.74 10.66
C PHE A 35 0.34 -14.91 11.54
N GLU A 36 1.06 -13.94 11.00
CA GLU A 36 2.18 -13.28 11.70
C GLU A 36 1.74 -12.53 12.96
N LEU A 37 0.76 -11.65 12.84
CA LEU A 37 0.28 -10.88 14.00
C LEU A 37 -0.37 -11.77 15.08
N PRO A 38 -1.25 -12.76 14.74
CA PRO A 38 -1.73 -13.71 15.75
C PRO A 38 -0.63 -14.53 16.40
N PHE A 39 0.41 -14.92 15.65
CA PHE A 39 1.53 -15.70 16.15
C PHE A 39 2.34 -14.92 17.18
N ILE A 40 2.78 -13.70 16.86
CA ILE A 40 3.52 -12.83 17.78
C ILE A 40 2.69 -12.54 19.04
N ARG A 41 1.37 -12.30 18.87
CA ARG A 41 0.47 -12.09 20.02
C ARG A 41 0.48 -13.27 20.97
N LYS A 42 0.44 -14.48 20.41
CA LYS A 42 0.49 -15.71 21.21
C LYS A 42 1.82 -15.85 21.93
N GLU A 43 2.95 -15.62 21.27
CA GLU A 43 4.28 -15.70 21.87
C GLU A 43 4.45 -14.69 23.02
N LEU A 44 3.96 -13.46 22.85
CA LEU A 44 3.94 -12.47 23.93
C LEU A 44 3.08 -12.95 25.12
N ALA A 45 1.90 -13.49 24.85
CA ALA A 45 1.02 -14.00 25.91
C ALA A 45 1.64 -15.18 26.65
N ASP A 46 2.32 -16.08 25.96
CA ASP A 46 2.99 -17.25 26.55
C ASP A 46 4.22 -16.83 27.39
N ALA A 47 4.89 -15.72 27.04
CA ALA A 47 6.08 -15.23 27.72
C ALA A 47 5.76 -14.34 28.95
N LEU A 48 4.60 -13.71 28.99
CA LEU A 48 4.22 -12.72 30.00
C LEU A 48 3.36 -13.33 31.12
N ASP A 49 3.42 -12.75 32.32
CA ASP A 49 2.54 -13.12 33.42
C ASP A 49 1.25 -12.30 33.35
N GLU A 50 0.12 -12.95 33.12
CA GLU A 50 -1.19 -12.31 33.00
C GLU A 50 -1.61 -11.48 34.23
N ASN A 51 -1.02 -11.77 35.41
CA ASN A 51 -1.28 -11.03 36.65
C ASN A 51 -0.43 -9.77 36.78
N ASP A 52 0.63 -9.63 36.00
CA ASP A 52 1.50 -8.46 36.00
C ASP A 52 0.87 -7.28 35.25
N ASN A 53 0.88 -6.11 35.87
CA ASN A 53 0.37 -4.88 35.25
C ASN A 53 1.19 -4.46 34.02
N LEU A 54 2.49 -4.74 34.01
CA LEU A 54 3.35 -4.47 32.86
C LEU A 54 3.03 -5.41 31.70
N ALA A 55 2.80 -6.68 31.97
CA ALA A 55 2.36 -7.63 30.96
C ALA A 55 1.04 -7.18 30.29
N LYS A 56 0.08 -6.72 31.09
CA LYS A 56 -1.17 -6.15 30.58
C LYS A 56 -0.95 -4.91 29.71
N LEU A 57 0.01 -4.06 30.08
CA LEU A 57 0.37 -2.89 29.28
C LEU A 57 0.98 -3.31 27.93
N ILE A 58 1.95 -4.24 27.93
CA ILE A 58 2.59 -4.76 26.73
C ILE A 58 1.54 -5.35 25.77
N MET A 59 0.66 -6.21 26.28
CA MET A 59 -0.40 -6.83 25.47
C MET A 59 -1.37 -5.80 24.88
N ARG A 60 -1.74 -4.78 25.64
CA ARG A 60 -2.59 -3.70 25.14
C ARG A 60 -1.91 -2.91 24.04
N LEU A 61 -0.65 -2.53 24.21
CA LEU A 61 0.13 -1.80 23.19
C LEU A 61 0.29 -2.63 21.92
N TYR A 62 0.52 -3.93 22.06
CA TYR A 62 0.57 -4.84 20.94
C TYR A 62 -0.78 -4.91 20.20
N ASP A 63 -1.88 -5.07 20.92
CA ASP A 63 -3.23 -5.14 20.36
C ASP A 63 -3.61 -3.81 19.65
N GLU A 64 -3.16 -2.67 20.14
CA GLU A 64 -3.33 -1.37 19.47
C GLU A 64 -2.51 -1.27 18.20
N TYR A 65 -1.28 -1.76 18.22
CA TYR A 65 -0.43 -1.83 17.03
C TYR A 65 -1.02 -2.76 15.96
N ALA A 66 -1.35 -3.98 16.31
CA ALA A 66 -1.94 -4.97 15.42
C ALA A 66 -3.26 -4.46 14.79
N ARG A 67 -4.10 -3.77 15.59
CA ARG A 67 -5.33 -3.15 15.10
C ARG A 67 -5.05 -2.02 14.10
N SER A 68 -4.00 -1.26 14.29
CA SER A 68 -3.60 -0.21 13.34
C SER A 68 -3.24 -0.79 11.97
N ILE A 69 -2.42 -1.84 11.93
CA ILE A 69 -2.07 -2.57 10.70
C ILE A 69 -3.33 -3.18 10.06
N GLN A 70 -4.18 -3.82 10.86
CA GLN A 70 -5.41 -4.44 10.36
C GLN A 70 -6.36 -3.41 9.72
N ASN A 71 -6.48 -2.22 10.31
CA ASN A 71 -7.31 -1.15 9.76
C ASN A 71 -6.74 -0.61 8.45
N HIS A 72 -5.43 -0.45 8.37
CA HIS A 72 -4.72 -0.03 7.17
C HIS A 72 -4.96 -1.02 6.02
N MET A 73 -4.60 -2.28 6.18
CA MET A 73 -4.77 -3.32 5.16
C MET A 73 -6.25 -3.52 4.76
N ARG A 74 -7.18 -3.40 5.71
CA ARG A 74 -8.63 -3.45 5.41
C ARG A 74 -9.10 -2.25 4.60
N TYR A 75 -8.51 -1.08 4.80
CA TYR A 75 -8.83 0.08 3.98
C TYR A 75 -8.43 -0.16 2.53
N GLU A 76 -7.25 -0.73 2.29
CA GLU A 76 -6.77 -1.07 0.97
C GLU A 76 -7.65 -2.10 0.27
N GLU A 77 -7.97 -3.17 0.97
CA GLU A 77 -8.86 -4.22 0.43
C GLU A 77 -10.24 -3.70 0.06
N LYS A 78 -10.79 -2.75 0.83
CA LYS A 78 -12.14 -2.22 0.62
C LYS A 78 -12.23 -1.05 -0.34
N ASN A 79 -11.20 -0.23 -0.44
CA ASN A 79 -11.24 1.03 -1.16
C ASN A 79 -10.23 1.07 -2.31
N VAL A 80 -8.95 0.80 -2.02
CA VAL A 80 -7.86 0.97 -2.99
C VAL A 80 -7.93 -0.09 -4.09
N PHE A 81 -7.92 -1.36 -3.72
CA PHE A 81 -7.91 -2.44 -4.71
C PHE A 81 -9.17 -2.48 -5.59
N PRO A 82 -10.40 -2.31 -5.07
CA PRO A 82 -11.57 -2.20 -5.92
C PRO A 82 -11.57 -0.98 -6.84
N TYR A 83 -10.98 0.14 -6.41
CA TYR A 83 -10.76 1.29 -7.27
C TYR A 83 -9.83 0.95 -8.43
N VAL A 84 -8.68 0.34 -8.14
CA VAL A 84 -7.69 -0.05 -9.16
C VAL A 84 -8.29 -1.07 -10.13
N GLU A 85 -9.07 -2.05 -9.66
CA GLU A 85 -9.77 -3.00 -10.53
C GLU A 85 -10.75 -2.33 -11.50
N LYS A 86 -11.46 -1.28 -11.07
CA LYS A 86 -12.31 -0.48 -11.94
C LYS A 86 -11.50 0.29 -12.96
N LEU A 87 -10.39 0.91 -12.53
CA LEU A 87 -9.49 1.66 -13.39
C LEU A 87 -8.90 0.76 -14.51
N LEU A 88 -8.49 -0.46 -14.17
CA LEU A 88 -7.99 -1.45 -15.13
C LEU A 88 -9.03 -1.87 -16.18
N LYS A 89 -10.33 -1.76 -15.84
CA LYS A 89 -11.45 -2.02 -16.76
C LYS A 89 -11.85 -0.78 -17.57
N GLY A 90 -11.11 0.32 -17.46
CA GLY A 90 -11.41 1.59 -18.13
C GLY A 90 -12.51 2.43 -17.46
N ASN A 91 -12.93 2.08 -16.26
CA ASN A 91 -13.94 2.80 -15.49
C ASN A 91 -13.26 3.77 -14.51
N MET A 92 -13.14 5.03 -14.88
CA MET A 92 -12.60 6.05 -13.97
C MET A 92 -13.66 6.49 -12.94
N SER A 93 -13.22 6.60 -11.68
CA SER A 93 -13.99 7.33 -10.66
C SER A 93 -13.65 8.83 -10.75
N THR A 94 -14.66 9.68 -10.55
CA THR A 94 -14.47 11.14 -10.42
C THR A 94 -14.30 11.55 -8.97
N GLU A 95 -14.54 10.67 -8.02
CA GLU A 95 -14.60 10.97 -6.58
C GLU A 95 -13.39 10.47 -5.79
N TYR A 96 -12.59 9.57 -6.35
CA TYR A 96 -11.44 8.95 -5.69
C TYR A 96 -10.25 8.89 -6.65
N ASP A 97 -9.07 9.27 -6.15
CA ASP A 97 -7.79 9.14 -6.83
C ASP A 97 -6.75 8.48 -5.89
N ILE A 98 -5.65 7.98 -6.46
CA ILE A 98 -4.59 7.31 -5.70
C ILE A 98 -3.86 8.28 -4.76
N ASP A 99 -3.85 9.58 -5.04
CA ASP A 99 -3.22 10.58 -4.19
C ASP A 99 -3.98 10.77 -2.87
N THR A 100 -5.28 10.47 -2.86
CA THR A 100 -6.08 10.43 -1.62
C THR A 100 -5.59 9.34 -0.68
N TYR A 101 -5.23 8.17 -1.21
CA TYR A 101 -4.60 7.09 -0.45
C TYR A 101 -3.19 7.47 0.00
N SER A 102 -2.34 7.93 -0.92
CA SER A 102 -0.94 8.26 -0.66
C SER A 102 -0.75 9.26 0.50
N ARG A 103 -1.66 10.22 0.66
CA ARG A 103 -1.60 11.21 1.76
C ARG A 103 -1.85 10.63 3.15
N HIS A 104 -2.51 9.49 3.24
CA HIS A 104 -2.84 8.81 4.50
C HIS A 104 -1.91 7.64 4.82
N HIS A 105 -1.05 7.27 3.87
CA HIS A 105 -0.06 6.21 4.00
C HIS A 105 1.13 6.72 4.84
N GLY A 106 1.62 5.96 5.81
CA GLY A 106 2.88 6.29 6.50
C GLY A 106 2.80 6.67 7.99
N GLN A 107 1.69 6.44 8.71
CA GLN A 107 1.58 6.84 10.14
C GLN A 107 1.78 5.69 11.16
N THR A 108 2.15 4.48 10.72
CA THR A 108 2.05 3.28 11.58
C THR A 108 3.29 2.99 12.43
N ASP A 109 4.47 3.55 12.14
CA ASP A 109 5.77 3.09 12.67
C ASP A 109 6.08 3.47 14.13
N LYS A 110 5.52 4.56 14.67
CA LYS A 110 5.92 5.07 16.00
C LYS A 110 5.52 4.16 17.16
N LYS A 111 4.35 3.52 17.08
CA LYS A 111 3.80 2.70 18.16
C LYS A 111 4.62 1.43 18.43
N LEU A 112 5.19 0.84 17.39
CA LEU A 112 6.00 -0.37 17.52
C LEU A 112 7.35 -0.08 18.20
N GLY A 113 7.97 1.05 17.90
CA GLY A 113 9.19 1.49 18.57
C GLY A 113 9.01 1.65 20.09
N GLU A 114 7.89 2.22 20.51
CA GLU A 114 7.54 2.35 21.94
C GLU A 114 7.35 0.99 22.59
N LEU A 115 6.62 0.08 21.97
CA LEU A 115 6.39 -1.29 22.46
C LEU A 115 7.70 -2.05 22.65
N LYS A 116 8.58 -2.06 21.64
CA LYS A 116 9.90 -2.73 21.72
C LYS A 116 10.75 -2.16 22.84
N SER A 117 10.77 -0.85 22.98
CA SER A 117 11.53 -0.16 24.04
C SER A 117 11.04 -0.55 25.44
N ILE A 118 9.73 -0.70 25.62
CA ILE A 118 9.16 -1.15 26.89
C ILE A 118 9.54 -2.59 27.18
N ILE A 119 9.45 -3.49 26.21
CA ILE A 119 9.83 -4.90 26.36
C ILE A 119 11.31 -5.01 26.77
N ILE A 120 12.21 -4.34 26.06
CA ILE A 120 13.65 -4.36 26.35
C ILE A 120 13.96 -3.86 27.76
N LYS A 121 13.30 -2.78 28.17
CA LYS A 121 13.55 -2.13 29.45
C LYS A 121 13.10 -2.97 30.65
N TYR A 122 12.10 -3.81 30.47
CA TYR A 122 11.42 -4.54 31.54
C TYR A 122 11.48 -6.05 31.39
N LEU A 123 12.60 -6.56 30.82
CA LEU A 123 12.82 -8.01 30.75
C LEU A 123 12.75 -8.67 32.12
N PRO A 124 11.99 -9.76 32.30
CA PRO A 124 11.84 -10.44 33.57
C PRO A 124 13.14 -11.13 33.97
N SER A 125 13.37 -11.25 35.30
CA SER A 125 14.54 -11.96 35.85
C SER A 125 14.51 -13.47 35.66
N ASN A 126 13.34 -14.06 35.38
CA ASN A 126 13.21 -15.48 35.06
C ASN A 126 13.80 -15.78 33.69
N VAL A 127 14.84 -16.62 33.63
CA VAL A 127 15.61 -16.93 32.42
C VAL A 127 14.73 -17.54 31.33
N GLN A 128 13.79 -18.41 31.65
CA GLN A 128 12.92 -19.04 30.66
C GLN A 128 11.95 -18.05 30.03
N ARG A 129 11.29 -17.22 30.85
CA ARG A 129 10.41 -16.15 30.35
C ARG A 129 11.20 -15.10 29.59
N ASN A 130 12.42 -14.80 30.01
CA ASN A 130 13.31 -13.90 29.30
C ASN A 130 13.61 -14.42 27.89
N ASN A 131 13.96 -15.68 27.73
CA ASN A 131 14.22 -16.29 26.42
C ASN A 131 12.99 -16.28 25.50
N GLN A 132 11.78 -16.57 26.04
CA GLN A 132 10.53 -16.49 25.29
C GLN A 132 10.21 -15.04 24.86
N LEU A 133 10.40 -14.10 25.76
CA LEU A 133 10.16 -12.68 25.44
C LEU A 133 11.19 -12.14 24.43
N MET A 134 12.43 -12.62 24.48
CA MET A 134 13.45 -12.30 23.47
C MET A 134 13.10 -12.88 22.09
N ALA A 135 12.52 -14.08 22.02
CA ALA A 135 12.02 -14.66 20.77
C ALA A 135 10.88 -13.79 20.19
N ALA A 136 9.88 -13.48 20.99
CA ALA A 136 8.78 -12.59 20.58
C ALA A 136 9.28 -11.20 20.14
N LEU A 137 10.31 -10.65 20.80
CA LEU A 137 10.93 -9.40 20.42
C LEU A 137 11.65 -9.51 19.06
N TYR A 138 12.31 -10.63 18.80
CA TYR A 138 12.93 -10.88 17.49
C TYR A 138 11.89 -10.94 16.37
N ASP A 139 10.76 -11.60 16.60
CA ASP A 139 9.69 -11.67 15.61
C ASP A 139 9.00 -10.31 15.40
N LEU A 140 8.89 -9.48 16.45
CA LEU A 140 8.47 -8.08 16.31
C LEU A 140 9.41 -7.26 15.41
N TYR A 141 10.73 -7.45 15.53
CA TYR A 141 11.70 -6.77 14.64
C TYR A 141 11.61 -7.25 13.20
N ASN A 142 11.42 -8.56 12.99
CA ASN A 142 11.24 -9.13 11.66
C ASN A 142 9.94 -8.62 11.04
N CYS A 143 8.84 -8.65 11.78
CA CYS A 143 7.54 -8.14 11.34
C CYS A 143 7.64 -6.67 10.92
N GLU A 144 8.30 -5.82 11.71
CA GLU A 144 8.53 -4.41 11.35
C GLU A 144 9.32 -4.27 10.05
N SER A 145 10.42 -5.03 9.92
CA SER A 145 11.24 -5.00 8.70
C SER A 145 10.45 -5.37 7.46
N PHE A 146 9.64 -6.42 7.55
CA PHE A 146 8.80 -6.86 6.44
C PHE A 146 7.67 -5.89 6.12
N LEU A 147 7.04 -5.28 7.14
CA LEU A 147 6.02 -4.24 6.94
C LEU A 147 6.59 -2.98 6.31
N THR A 148 7.82 -2.60 6.68
CA THR A 148 8.53 -1.49 6.03
C THR A 148 8.79 -1.80 4.55
N GLN A 149 9.21 -3.01 4.23
CA GLN A 149 9.40 -3.44 2.83
C GLN A 149 8.07 -3.48 2.06
N HIS A 150 6.99 -3.93 2.68
CA HIS A 150 5.66 -3.91 2.11
C HIS A 150 5.22 -2.47 1.77
N ALA A 151 5.37 -1.54 2.71
CA ALA A 151 5.10 -0.12 2.49
C ALA A 151 5.98 0.49 1.38
N SER A 152 7.26 0.11 1.29
CA SER A 152 8.12 0.56 0.19
C SER A 152 7.62 0.07 -1.18
N VAL A 153 7.11 -1.15 -1.28
CA VAL A 153 6.49 -1.64 -2.55
C VAL A 153 5.26 -0.81 -2.91
N GLU A 154 4.48 -0.41 -1.92
CA GLU A 154 3.31 0.43 -2.15
C GLU A 154 3.69 1.84 -2.59
N ASP A 155 4.59 2.49 -1.86
CA ASP A 155 4.97 3.88 -2.10
C ASP A 155 5.82 4.06 -3.36
N GLU A 156 6.77 3.16 -3.61
CA GLU A 156 7.77 3.31 -4.68
C GLU A 156 7.34 2.65 -5.99
N ILE A 157 6.42 1.67 -5.97
CA ILE A 157 6.06 0.91 -7.16
C ILE A 157 4.56 0.98 -7.43
N PHE A 158 3.71 0.60 -6.47
CA PHE A 158 2.27 0.47 -6.70
C PHE A 158 1.59 1.82 -6.92
N ILE A 159 1.79 2.78 -6.04
CA ILE A 159 1.19 4.13 -6.16
C ILE A 159 1.62 4.83 -7.46
N PRO A 160 2.92 4.87 -7.83
CA PRO A 160 3.34 5.45 -9.11
C PRO A 160 2.72 4.75 -10.32
N ALA A 161 2.63 3.41 -10.32
CA ALA A 161 2.01 2.67 -11.40
C ALA A 161 0.51 3.02 -11.57
N ILE A 162 -0.21 3.20 -10.47
CA ILE A 162 -1.63 3.62 -10.54
C ILE A 162 -1.77 5.06 -11.04
N ARG A 163 -0.92 5.99 -10.58
CA ARG A 163 -0.90 7.37 -11.13
C ARG A 163 -0.72 7.38 -12.64
N HIS A 164 0.20 6.56 -13.15
CA HIS A 164 0.41 6.44 -14.58
C HIS A 164 -0.85 5.93 -15.30
N LEU A 165 -1.51 4.92 -14.75
CA LEU A 165 -2.79 4.41 -15.29
C LEU A 165 -3.89 5.48 -15.27
N GLU A 166 -4.00 6.27 -14.21
CA GLU A 166 -4.98 7.37 -14.12
C GLU A 166 -4.77 8.42 -15.21
N ILE A 167 -3.51 8.83 -15.41
CA ILE A 167 -3.15 9.79 -16.47
C ILE A 167 -3.52 9.20 -17.82
N LYS A 168 -3.12 7.98 -18.13
CA LYS A 168 -3.42 7.31 -19.39
C LYS A 168 -4.92 7.19 -19.66
N SER A 169 -5.71 6.86 -18.64
CA SER A 169 -7.17 6.76 -18.76
C SER A 169 -7.80 8.13 -19.02
N LYS A 170 -7.35 9.20 -18.35
CA LYS A 170 -7.82 10.57 -18.62
C LYS A 170 -7.56 10.99 -20.05
N HIS A 171 -6.38 10.68 -20.58
CA HIS A 171 -6.02 10.97 -21.97
C HIS A 171 -6.93 10.23 -22.97
N SER A 172 -7.19 8.95 -22.74
CA SER A 172 -8.06 8.14 -23.57
C SER A 172 -9.49 8.69 -23.62
N ASP A 173 -10.05 9.08 -22.47
CA ASP A 173 -11.40 9.66 -22.35
C ASP A 173 -11.54 11.01 -23.08
N VAL A 174 -10.55 11.89 -22.95
CA VAL A 174 -10.52 13.17 -23.64
C VAL A 174 -10.45 12.96 -25.16
N SER A 175 -9.56 12.05 -25.60
CA SER A 175 -9.42 11.69 -27.01
C SER A 175 -10.73 11.16 -27.60
N ALA A 176 -11.41 10.25 -26.90
CA ALA A 176 -12.70 9.71 -27.30
C ALA A 176 -13.81 10.79 -27.38
N LYS A 177 -13.86 11.71 -26.39
CA LYS A 177 -14.80 12.82 -26.40
C LYS A 177 -14.57 13.78 -27.56
N ILE A 178 -13.31 14.17 -27.84
CA ILE A 178 -12.95 15.03 -28.98
C ILE A 178 -13.34 14.33 -30.29
N SER A 179 -13.01 13.07 -30.49
CA SER A 179 -13.40 12.30 -31.67
C SER A 179 -14.91 12.24 -31.85
N SER A 180 -15.69 12.08 -30.77
CA SER A 180 -17.15 12.06 -30.81
C SER A 180 -17.76 13.43 -31.15
N MET A 181 -17.13 14.53 -30.72
CA MET A 181 -17.56 15.90 -31.06
C MET A 181 -17.29 16.22 -32.52
N ILE A 182 -16.13 15.85 -33.06
CA ILE A 182 -15.78 16.03 -34.46
C ILE A 182 -16.76 15.27 -35.36
N ASN A 183 -17.09 14.01 -35.02
CA ASN A 183 -18.02 13.18 -35.80
C ASN A 183 -19.50 13.66 -35.73
N LYS A 184 -19.88 14.44 -34.73
CA LYS A 184 -21.26 15.00 -34.61
C LYS A 184 -21.47 16.30 -35.40
N ASN A 185 -20.43 16.93 -35.92
CA ASN A 185 -20.51 18.18 -36.67
C ASN A 185 -19.86 18.05 -38.07
N PRO A 186 -20.46 17.28 -38.99
CA PRO A 186 -19.87 17.07 -40.33
C PRO A 186 -19.88 18.33 -41.23
N GLU A 187 -20.60 19.42 -40.84
CA GLU A 187 -20.65 20.65 -41.63
C GLU A 187 -19.52 21.67 -41.34
N ALA A 188 -18.69 21.38 -40.35
CA ALA A 188 -17.59 22.29 -39.94
C ALA A 188 -16.27 21.87 -40.62
N GLY A 189 -16.24 21.85 -41.96
CA GLY A 189 -15.00 21.74 -42.74
C GLY A 189 -14.21 20.45 -42.56
N GLU A 190 -13.35 20.13 -43.51
CA GLU A 190 -12.54 18.92 -43.62
C GLU A 190 -12.16 18.23 -42.29
N ALA A 191 -12.43 16.92 -42.22
CA ALA A 191 -12.08 16.12 -41.04
C ALA A 191 -10.63 16.36 -40.64
N LEU A 192 -10.39 16.82 -39.41
CA LEU A 192 -9.05 17.03 -38.87
C LEU A 192 -8.21 15.76 -39.07
N SER A 193 -7.01 15.91 -39.61
CA SER A 193 -6.06 14.82 -39.69
C SER A 193 -5.70 14.29 -38.30
N LYS A 194 -5.25 13.04 -38.22
CA LYS A 194 -4.81 12.43 -36.94
C LYS A 194 -3.80 13.32 -36.22
N ARG A 195 -2.90 13.99 -36.94
CA ARG A 195 -1.86 14.86 -36.41
C ARG A 195 -2.44 16.17 -35.82
N GLU A 196 -3.46 16.74 -36.47
CA GLU A 196 -4.16 17.92 -35.97
C GLU A 196 -4.99 17.61 -34.72
N THR A 197 -5.63 16.43 -34.70
CA THR A 197 -6.33 15.92 -33.51
C THR A 197 -5.37 15.73 -32.35
N ASP A 198 -4.19 15.14 -32.59
CA ASP A 198 -3.16 14.93 -31.56
C ASP A 198 -2.63 16.27 -31.01
N VAL A 199 -2.44 17.28 -31.89
CA VAL A 199 -2.04 18.65 -31.46
C VAL A 199 -3.10 19.30 -30.60
N ILE A 200 -4.38 19.21 -30.97
CA ILE A 200 -5.49 19.76 -30.18
C ILE A 200 -5.56 19.08 -28.81
N ILE A 201 -5.38 17.77 -28.75
CA ILE A 201 -5.34 17.03 -27.50
C ILE A 201 -4.19 17.55 -26.63
N CYS A 202 -2.98 17.72 -27.17
CA CYS A 202 -1.84 18.25 -26.44
C CYS A 202 -2.10 19.67 -25.90
N VAL A 203 -2.68 20.55 -26.71
CA VAL A 203 -2.99 21.94 -26.31
C VAL A 203 -4.06 21.98 -25.21
N VAL A 204 -5.12 21.19 -25.32
CA VAL A 204 -6.20 21.14 -24.32
C VAL A 204 -5.71 20.54 -22.99
N GLN A 205 -4.68 19.71 -23.02
CA GLN A 205 -4.09 19.08 -21.86
C GLN A 205 -2.94 19.89 -21.22
N GLY A 206 -2.61 21.06 -21.77
CA GLY A 206 -1.53 21.90 -21.26
C GLY A 206 -0.13 21.31 -21.43
N MET A 207 0.04 20.35 -22.33
CA MET A 207 1.34 19.78 -22.69
C MET A 207 1.95 20.61 -23.82
N SER A 208 2.93 21.43 -23.48
CA SER A 208 3.78 22.15 -24.45
C SER A 208 5.06 21.36 -24.70
#